data_333e4bbb741b3a4d199f3e0b1685d0ea
#
_entry.id   333e4bbb741b3a4d199f3e0b1685d0ea
#
_cell.length_a   1.000
_cell.length_b   1.000
_cell.length_c   1.000
_cell.angle_alpha   90.00
_cell.angle_beta   90.00
_cell.angle_gamma   90.00
#
_symmetry.space_group_name_H-M   'P 1'
#
loop_
_entity.id
_entity.type
_entity.pdbx_description
1 polymer ?
#
loop_
_entity_poly.entity_id
_entity_poly.type
_entity_poly.pdbx_seq_one_letter_code
_entity_poly.pdbx_strand_id
1 'polypeptide(L)'
;MKPAIFAALVALTLPIAAFADNGRTPSPPGAKVFIIEPKDGATVSSPVTVKFGIEGMEVAPAGSDTPNSGHHHLLIDTKDTDFSEAIPKDANHIHYGKGQTEASVALKPGKHTLQLLLGDKNHIPHDPPVMSDVVTITVE
;
A
#
# COMPACT_ATOMS: atom_id res chain seq x y z
N MET A 1 11.42 69.41 -1.12
CA MET A 1 12.04 68.14 -1.50
C MET A 1 11.51 67.08 -0.56
N LYS A 2 10.73 66.12 -1.10
CA LYS A 2 10.27 64.99 -0.33
C LYS A 2 11.18 63.77 -0.70
N PRO A 3 11.74 63.06 0.28
CA PRO A 3 12.53 61.86 -0.04
C PRO A 3 11.57 60.73 -0.44
N ALA A 4 11.86 60.14 -1.57
CA ALA A 4 11.15 58.92 -2.01
C ALA A 4 11.72 57.73 -1.25
N ILE A 5 10.86 57.06 -0.50
CA ILE A 5 11.19 55.83 0.20
C ILE A 5 11.00 54.68 -0.80
N PHE A 6 12.11 54.13 -1.28
CA PHE A 6 12.10 52.91 -2.05
C PHE A 6 11.91 51.72 -1.07
N ALA A 7 10.72 51.15 -1.05
CA ALA A 7 10.50 49.88 -0.38
C ALA A 7 11.08 48.75 -1.23
N ALA A 8 12.20 48.19 -0.80
CA ALA A 8 12.75 46.99 -1.43
C ALA A 8 11.84 45.77 -1.07
N LEU A 9 11.16 45.24 -2.06
CA LEU A 9 10.40 44.00 -1.92
C LEU A 9 11.39 42.84 -1.94
N VAL A 10 11.68 42.31 -0.75
CA VAL A 10 12.48 41.09 -0.64
C VAL A 10 11.54 39.90 -0.97
N ALA A 11 11.70 39.39 -2.17
CA ALA A 11 11.03 38.16 -2.55
C ALA A 11 11.66 36.98 -1.80
N LEU A 12 10.99 36.46 -0.81
CA LEU A 12 11.38 35.26 -0.08
C LEU A 12 11.10 34.03 -0.98
N THR A 13 12.11 33.61 -1.71
CA THR A 13 12.05 32.35 -2.46
C THR A 13 12.24 31.18 -1.48
N LEU A 14 11.14 30.53 -1.15
CA LEU A 14 11.21 29.25 -0.43
C LEU A 14 11.82 28.20 -1.37
N PRO A 15 12.80 27.41 -0.91
CA PRO A 15 13.30 26.32 -1.71
C PRO A 15 12.19 25.30 -1.89
N ILE A 16 11.79 25.05 -3.13
CA ILE A 16 10.99 23.89 -3.49
C ILE A 16 11.92 22.71 -3.27
N ALA A 17 11.67 21.93 -2.23
CA ALA A 17 12.36 20.67 -2.06
C ALA A 17 12.01 19.79 -3.27
N ALA A 18 12.96 19.61 -4.17
CA ALA A 18 12.85 18.63 -5.22
C ALA A 18 12.91 17.26 -4.55
N PHE A 19 11.76 16.57 -4.48
CA PHE A 19 11.77 15.16 -4.12
C PHE A 19 12.49 14.43 -5.25
N ALA A 20 13.56 13.70 -4.90
CA ALA A 20 14.24 12.85 -5.86
C ALA A 20 13.23 11.81 -6.36
N ASP A 21 13.00 11.79 -7.66
CA ASP A 21 12.21 10.76 -8.31
C ASP A 21 12.98 9.44 -8.19
N ASN A 22 12.50 8.57 -7.33
CA ASN A 22 13.08 7.23 -7.13
C ASN A 22 12.48 6.18 -8.08
N GLY A 23 11.71 6.62 -9.09
CA GLY A 23 11.06 5.74 -10.07
C GLY A 23 9.86 4.96 -9.54
N ARG A 24 9.46 5.21 -8.28
CA ARG A 24 8.28 4.58 -7.69
C ARG A 24 7.03 5.43 -7.94
N THR A 25 5.90 4.77 -8.08
CA THR A 25 4.61 5.46 -8.24
C THR A 25 4.22 6.15 -6.94
N PRO A 26 3.98 7.47 -6.94
CA PRO A 26 3.55 8.16 -5.73
C PRO A 26 2.18 7.66 -5.25
N SER A 27 2.02 7.53 -3.94
CA SER A 27 0.70 7.34 -3.34
C SER A 27 0.12 8.68 -2.89
N PRO A 28 -1.19 8.92 -3.09
CA PRO A 28 -1.81 10.15 -2.65
C PRO A 28 -1.90 10.22 -1.12
N PRO A 29 -1.95 11.45 -0.54
CA PRO A 29 -2.20 11.60 0.89
C PRO A 29 -3.50 10.92 1.31
N GLY A 30 -3.47 10.21 2.44
CA GLY A 30 -4.63 9.49 2.96
C GLY A 30 -4.87 8.11 2.33
N ALA A 31 -4.02 7.68 1.40
CA ALA A 31 -4.08 6.34 0.84
C ALA A 31 -3.79 5.29 1.92
N LYS A 32 -4.70 4.34 2.08
CA LYS A 32 -4.51 3.22 3.01
C LYS A 32 -5.22 1.97 2.54
N VAL A 33 -4.68 0.83 2.94
CA VAL A 33 -5.31 -0.49 2.82
C VAL A 33 -5.46 -1.10 4.20
N PHE A 34 -6.44 -1.97 4.37
CA PHE A 34 -6.69 -2.65 5.63
C PHE A 34 -7.41 -3.98 5.39
N ILE A 35 -7.24 -4.90 6.34
CA ILE A 35 -7.96 -6.17 6.32
C ILE A 35 -9.28 -5.97 7.06
N ILE A 36 -10.39 -6.13 6.35
CA ILE A 36 -11.75 -6.02 6.92
C ILE A 36 -12.06 -7.27 7.74
N GLU A 37 -11.75 -8.44 7.18
CA GLU A 37 -11.87 -9.76 7.81
C GLU A 37 -10.67 -10.62 7.39
N PRO A 38 -10.16 -11.47 8.29
CA PRO A 38 -10.50 -11.61 9.71
C PRO A 38 -10.00 -10.44 10.55
N LYS A 39 -10.52 -10.31 11.77
CA LYS A 39 -10.02 -9.32 12.75
C LYS A 39 -8.74 -9.83 13.42
N ASP A 40 -7.91 -8.91 13.87
CA ASP A 40 -6.73 -9.22 14.65
C ASP A 40 -7.10 -10.02 15.90
N GLY A 41 -6.40 -11.12 16.16
CA GLY A 41 -6.66 -12.05 17.25
C GLY A 41 -7.76 -13.06 17.00
N ALA A 42 -8.38 -13.09 15.83
CA ALA A 42 -9.47 -14.03 15.51
C ALA A 42 -8.97 -15.47 15.42
N THR A 43 -9.85 -16.40 15.80
CA THR A 43 -9.72 -17.83 15.52
C THR A 43 -10.64 -18.18 14.36
N VAL A 44 -10.10 -18.80 13.34
CA VAL A 44 -10.76 -19.07 12.07
C VAL A 44 -10.50 -20.49 11.58
N SER A 45 -11.30 -20.94 10.65
CA SER A 45 -11.13 -22.24 9.98
C SER A 45 -10.58 -22.03 8.56
N SER A 46 -9.79 -22.99 8.07
CA SER A 46 -9.31 -23.00 6.68
C SER A 46 -10.36 -23.66 5.76
N PRO A 47 -10.60 -23.13 4.53
CA PRO A 47 -9.97 -21.94 3.97
C PRO A 47 -10.45 -20.64 4.66
N VAL A 48 -9.55 -19.69 4.81
CA VAL A 48 -9.83 -18.41 5.46
C VAL A 48 -10.30 -17.41 4.42
N THR A 49 -11.48 -16.81 4.62
CA THR A 49 -11.95 -15.70 3.79
C THR A 49 -11.28 -14.41 4.27
N VAL A 50 -10.51 -13.76 3.41
CA VAL A 50 -9.86 -12.49 3.69
C VAL A 50 -10.50 -11.42 2.83
N LYS A 51 -11.02 -10.37 3.47
CA LYS A 51 -11.62 -9.21 2.79
C LYS A 51 -10.72 -8.01 2.92
N PHE A 52 -10.46 -7.34 1.80
CA PHE A 52 -9.55 -6.22 1.67
C PHE A 52 -10.31 -4.91 1.58
N GLY A 53 -9.87 -3.93 2.33
CA GLY A 53 -10.37 -2.55 2.26
C GLY A 53 -9.32 -1.61 1.71
N ILE A 54 -9.77 -0.55 1.05
CA ILE A 54 -8.94 0.52 0.51
C ILE A 54 -9.65 1.86 0.68
N GLU A 55 -8.88 2.89 1.01
CA GLU A 55 -9.34 4.27 1.04
C GLU A 55 -8.30 5.18 0.38
N GLY A 56 -8.78 6.25 -0.25
CA GLY A 56 -7.91 7.25 -0.89
C GLY A 56 -7.27 6.83 -2.21
N MET A 57 -7.53 5.61 -2.65
CA MET A 57 -7.10 5.04 -3.93
C MET A 57 -8.17 4.09 -4.45
N GLU A 58 -7.99 3.61 -5.67
CA GLU A 58 -8.86 2.61 -6.31
C GLU A 58 -8.10 1.30 -6.54
N VAL A 59 -8.83 0.20 -6.47
CA VAL A 59 -8.31 -1.10 -6.90
C VAL A 59 -8.44 -1.19 -8.41
N ALA A 60 -7.36 -1.55 -9.09
CA ALA A 60 -7.33 -1.77 -10.53
C ALA A 60 -6.54 -3.03 -10.85
N PRO A 61 -6.81 -3.70 -11.99
CA PRO A 61 -6.00 -4.83 -12.42
C PRO A 61 -4.53 -4.47 -12.61
N ALA A 62 -3.65 -5.45 -12.43
CA ALA A 62 -2.24 -5.30 -12.77
C ALA A 62 -2.07 -4.84 -14.22
N GLY A 63 -1.11 -3.96 -14.47
CA GLY A 63 -0.88 -3.38 -15.80
C GLY A 63 -1.81 -2.23 -16.18
N SER A 64 -2.79 -1.89 -15.34
CA SER A 64 -3.71 -0.77 -15.60
C SER A 64 -3.01 0.58 -15.39
N ASP A 65 -3.24 1.52 -16.31
CA ASP A 65 -2.76 2.90 -16.22
C ASP A 65 -3.72 3.83 -15.46
N THR A 66 -4.72 3.29 -14.77
CA THR A 66 -5.68 4.08 -13.96
C THR A 66 -4.93 4.89 -12.92
N PRO A 67 -5.10 6.23 -12.88
CA PRO A 67 -4.45 7.07 -11.87
C PRO A 67 -4.87 6.70 -10.45
N ASN A 68 -3.97 6.88 -9.49
CA ASN A 68 -4.22 6.63 -8.06
C ASN A 68 -4.85 5.25 -7.80
N SER A 69 -4.30 4.23 -8.42
CA SER A 69 -4.78 2.86 -8.31
C SER A 69 -3.64 1.88 -8.05
N GLY A 70 -4.02 0.71 -7.61
CA GLY A 70 -3.12 -0.41 -7.41
C GLY A 70 -3.89 -1.70 -7.23
N HIS A 71 -3.17 -2.78 -7.03
CA HIS A 71 -3.78 -4.09 -6.76
C HIS A 71 -3.19 -4.71 -5.51
N HIS A 72 -3.99 -5.52 -4.84
CA HIS A 72 -3.62 -6.11 -3.56
C HIS A 72 -2.61 -7.24 -3.70
N HIS A 73 -1.67 -7.27 -2.78
CA HIS A 73 -0.84 -8.42 -2.46
C HIS A 73 -1.05 -8.76 -0.99
N LEU A 74 -1.22 -10.03 -0.70
CA LEU A 74 -1.37 -10.52 0.67
C LEU A 74 -0.06 -11.18 1.11
N LEU A 75 0.54 -10.63 2.16
CA LEU A 75 1.71 -11.17 2.81
C LEU A 75 1.25 -12.11 3.92
N ILE A 76 1.75 -13.34 3.91
CA ILE A 76 1.43 -14.38 4.88
C ILE A 76 2.71 -14.82 5.57
N ASP A 77 2.78 -14.67 6.88
CA ASP A 77 3.93 -15.08 7.71
C ASP A 77 5.26 -14.46 7.27
N THR A 78 5.21 -13.27 6.68
CA THR A 78 6.39 -12.56 6.22
C THR A 78 6.21 -11.05 6.38
N LYS A 79 7.33 -10.33 6.32
CA LYS A 79 7.38 -8.87 6.30
C LYS A 79 8.31 -8.41 5.21
N ASP A 80 7.83 -7.51 4.38
CA ASP A 80 8.65 -6.85 3.39
C ASP A 80 9.18 -5.53 3.96
N THR A 81 10.44 -5.28 3.74
CA THR A 81 11.14 -4.05 4.16
C THR A 81 11.81 -3.32 3.01
N ASP A 82 12.01 -3.99 1.87
CA ASP A 82 12.49 -3.38 0.65
C ASP A 82 11.31 -3.11 -0.29
N PHE A 83 11.03 -1.84 -0.54
CA PHE A 83 9.93 -1.40 -1.39
C PHE A 83 10.42 -0.87 -2.75
N SER A 84 11.68 -1.04 -3.07
CA SER A 84 12.26 -0.60 -4.35
C SER A 84 12.09 -1.59 -5.49
N GLU A 85 11.78 -2.85 -5.15
CA GLU A 85 11.62 -3.95 -6.08
C GLU A 85 10.16 -4.39 -6.21
N ALA A 86 9.87 -5.11 -7.27
CA ALA A 86 8.57 -5.73 -7.44
C ALA A 86 8.29 -6.73 -6.30
N ILE A 87 7.05 -6.71 -5.80
CA ILE A 87 6.61 -7.63 -4.75
C ILE A 87 6.77 -9.06 -5.25
N PRO A 88 7.42 -9.94 -4.50
CA PRO A 88 7.56 -11.34 -4.89
C PRO A 88 6.21 -12.03 -5.10
N LYS A 89 6.21 -13.12 -5.83
CA LYS A 89 5.06 -14.01 -6.00
C LYS A 89 5.48 -15.42 -5.59
N ASP A 90 5.14 -15.79 -4.37
CA ASP A 90 5.52 -17.04 -3.76
C ASP A 90 4.49 -17.49 -2.71
N ALA A 91 4.82 -18.48 -1.90
CA ALA A 91 3.90 -19.00 -0.87
C ALA A 91 3.57 -17.98 0.24
N ASN A 92 4.42 -16.96 0.44
CA ASN A 92 4.24 -15.91 1.43
C ASN A 92 3.71 -14.60 0.84
N HIS A 93 3.63 -14.48 -0.49
CA HIS A 93 3.18 -13.31 -1.21
C HIS A 93 2.16 -13.73 -2.27
N ILE A 94 0.89 -13.52 -1.97
CA ILE A 94 -0.18 -13.86 -2.92
C ILE A 94 -0.57 -12.61 -3.69
N HIS A 95 -0.53 -12.73 -5.02
CA HIS A 95 -0.83 -11.66 -5.96
C HIS A 95 -2.29 -11.70 -6.41
N TYR A 96 -3.00 -10.59 -6.25
CA TYR A 96 -4.39 -10.42 -6.69
C TYR A 96 -4.47 -9.40 -7.83
N GLY A 97 -4.01 -9.80 -9.01
CA GLY A 97 -3.83 -8.94 -10.17
C GLY A 97 -5.06 -8.71 -11.04
N LYS A 98 -6.23 -9.18 -10.64
CA LYS A 98 -7.50 -9.00 -11.38
C LYS A 98 -8.43 -7.95 -10.76
N GLY A 99 -7.95 -7.21 -9.78
CA GLY A 99 -8.77 -6.24 -9.04
C GLY A 99 -9.63 -6.87 -7.95
N GLN A 100 -9.28 -8.05 -7.46
CA GLN A 100 -10.00 -8.72 -6.39
C GLN A 100 -9.95 -7.92 -5.08
N THR A 101 -11.05 -7.93 -4.34
CA THR A 101 -11.20 -7.30 -3.03
C THR A 101 -11.41 -8.31 -1.91
N GLU A 102 -11.47 -9.59 -2.23
CA GLU A 102 -11.53 -10.69 -1.28
C GLU A 102 -10.89 -11.95 -1.85
N ALA A 103 -10.49 -12.84 -0.98
CA ALA A 103 -9.89 -14.10 -1.34
C ALA A 103 -10.20 -15.20 -0.33
N SER A 104 -10.12 -16.45 -0.79
CA SER A 104 -10.15 -17.65 0.04
C SER A 104 -8.76 -18.24 0.10
N VAL A 105 -8.17 -18.33 1.29
CA VAL A 105 -6.78 -18.73 1.50
C VAL A 105 -6.72 -19.99 2.35
N ALA A 106 -6.13 -21.06 1.81
CA ALA A 106 -5.89 -22.28 2.56
C ALA A 106 -4.63 -22.11 3.43
N LEU A 107 -4.79 -22.25 4.74
CA LEU A 107 -3.71 -22.16 5.71
C LEU A 107 -3.69 -23.39 6.62
N LYS A 108 -2.48 -23.81 7.01
CA LYS A 108 -2.32 -24.89 7.98
C LYS A 108 -2.80 -24.45 9.37
N PRO A 109 -3.24 -25.38 10.23
CA PRO A 109 -3.53 -25.05 11.63
C PRO A 109 -2.35 -24.37 12.32
N GLY A 110 -2.65 -23.41 13.17
CA GLY A 110 -1.67 -22.65 13.93
C GLY A 110 -1.80 -21.14 13.78
N LYS A 111 -0.84 -20.41 14.33
CA LYS A 111 -0.79 -18.94 14.21
C LYS A 111 -0.22 -18.53 12.87
N HIS A 112 -0.85 -17.52 12.29
CA HIS A 112 -0.41 -16.88 11.05
C HIS A 112 -0.52 -15.36 11.16
N THR A 113 0.32 -14.66 10.42
CA THR A 113 0.21 -13.21 10.22
C THR A 113 -0.26 -12.92 8.80
N LEU A 114 -1.10 -11.91 8.66
CA LEU A 114 -1.61 -11.41 7.38
C LEU A 114 -1.35 -9.92 7.32
N GLN A 115 -0.89 -9.45 6.15
CA GLN A 115 -0.69 -8.02 5.90
C GLN A 115 -0.94 -7.72 4.43
N LEU A 116 -1.60 -6.60 4.13
CA LEU A 116 -1.76 -6.13 2.75
C LEU A 116 -0.64 -5.18 2.37
N LEU A 117 -0.16 -5.31 1.15
CA LEU A 117 0.75 -4.39 0.49
C LEU A 117 0.22 -4.12 -0.92
N LEU A 118 -0.05 -2.85 -1.23
CA LEU A 118 -0.54 -2.46 -2.53
C LEU A 118 0.61 -2.36 -3.52
N GLY A 119 0.47 -2.97 -4.70
CA GLY A 119 1.40 -2.85 -5.81
C GLY A 119 0.85 -1.93 -6.89
N ASP A 120 1.72 -1.20 -7.56
CA ASP A 120 1.38 -0.44 -8.75
C ASP A 120 1.23 -1.36 -9.97
N LYS A 121 1.02 -0.79 -11.15
CA LYS A 121 0.85 -1.58 -12.39
C LYS A 121 1.98 -2.56 -12.67
N ASN A 122 3.18 -2.30 -12.15
CA ASN A 122 4.37 -3.13 -12.30
C ASN A 122 4.67 -3.99 -11.07
N HIS A 123 3.73 -4.11 -10.13
CA HIS A 123 3.87 -4.84 -8.87
C HIS A 123 4.86 -4.21 -7.88
N ILE A 124 5.24 -2.94 -8.09
CA ILE A 124 6.16 -2.23 -7.21
C ILE A 124 5.34 -1.47 -6.16
N PRO A 125 5.71 -1.54 -4.86
CA PRO A 125 5.04 -0.75 -3.85
C PRO A 125 5.13 0.75 -4.13
N HIS A 126 4.04 1.47 -3.86
CA HIS A 126 3.99 2.93 -4.00
C HIS A 126 4.97 3.62 -3.03
N ASP A 127 5.20 4.90 -3.25
CA ASP A 127 5.97 5.76 -2.35
C ASP A 127 5.12 6.97 -1.89
N PRO A 128 4.81 7.07 -0.57
CA PRO A 128 5.01 6.07 0.50
C PRO A 128 4.32 4.74 0.25
N PRO A 129 4.82 3.63 0.83
CA PRO A 129 4.15 2.34 0.67
C PRO A 129 2.75 2.35 1.29
N VAL A 130 1.79 1.75 0.57
CA VAL A 130 0.41 1.61 1.02
C VAL A 130 0.27 0.19 1.56
N MET A 131 0.35 0.06 2.87
CA MET A 131 0.46 -1.21 3.58
C MET A 131 -0.43 -1.19 4.82
N SER A 132 -1.09 -2.32 5.10
CA SER A 132 -1.95 -2.45 6.27
C SER A 132 -1.17 -2.72 7.55
N ASP A 133 -1.86 -2.59 8.69
CA ASP A 133 -1.41 -3.22 9.93
C ASP A 133 -1.34 -4.74 9.76
N VAL A 134 -0.51 -5.38 10.58
CA VAL A 134 -0.42 -6.83 10.65
C VAL A 134 -1.62 -7.37 11.44
N VAL A 135 -2.31 -8.34 10.85
CA VAL A 135 -3.39 -9.10 11.51
C VAL A 135 -2.84 -10.46 11.88
N THR A 136 -2.93 -10.84 13.15
CA THR A 136 -2.55 -12.16 13.64
C THR A 136 -3.81 -13.00 13.86
N ILE A 137 -3.83 -14.20 13.31
CA ILE A 137 -4.95 -15.14 13.42
C ILE A 137 -4.47 -16.49 13.92
N THR A 138 -5.39 -17.27 14.46
CA THR A 138 -5.19 -18.69 14.75
C THR A 138 -6.12 -19.51 13.86
N VAL A 139 -5.55 -20.43 13.11
CA VAL A 139 -6.29 -21.37 12.25
C VAL A 139 -6.46 -22.67 13.00
N GLU A 140 -7.70 -23.14 13.11
CA GLU A 140 -8.07 -24.43 13.72
C GLU A 140 -8.03 -25.59 12.72
#